data_7abfed8644391226a8ec9f15e1d188d3
#
_entry.id   7abfed8644391226a8ec9f15e1d188d3
#
_cell.length_a   1.000
_cell.length_b   1.000
_cell.length_c   1.000
_cell.angle_alpha   90.00
_cell.angle_beta   90.00
_cell.angle_gamma   90.00
#
_symmetry.space_group_name_H-M   'P 1'
#
loop_
_entity.id
_entity.type
_entity.pdbx_description
1 polymer ?
#
loop_
_entity_poly.entity_id
_entity_poly.type
_entity_poly.pdbx_seq_one_letter_code
_entity_poly.pdbx_strand_id
1 'polypeptide(L)'
;KSMTGFGRAEVITKDRKITVELKSVNHRYLDLSIKMPRKLGFLEGAIRNLMKTYMQRGKVDVFITYEDYTLSCGALKYNKELASEYMAYIRQMAEEFGIENDVKAGALSRYPDVLTMEEQSVDEEELWAVLEGPLREACEKFAQAREREGEHLKNDLITKLEALDEKVNQVEERSPLVVDSYREKLEAKVHELLEDSQIEDSRIAAEVILFSDKICNDEETVRLHSHIQGMKRMLEEKEGIGRKLDFMAQEMNREANTILSKSSDLVISNIAIDLKTEIEKIREQIQNIE
;
A
#
# COMPACT_ATOMS: atom_id res chain seq x y z
N LYS A 1 -7.41 9.18 -1.48
CA LYS A 1 -6.78 8.74 -0.22
C LYS A 1 -5.60 7.83 -0.53
N SER A 2 -4.59 7.74 0.39
CA SER A 2 -3.54 6.74 0.29
C SER A 2 -4.03 5.37 0.76
N MET A 3 -3.48 4.28 0.20
CA MET A 3 -3.71 2.92 0.70
C MET A 3 -2.85 2.60 1.93
N THR A 4 -1.79 3.35 2.17
CA THR A 4 -0.97 3.26 3.38
C THR A 4 -1.50 4.19 4.46
N GLY A 5 -1.44 3.76 5.71
CA GLY A 5 -1.89 4.56 6.84
C GLY A 5 -1.53 3.94 8.18
N PHE A 6 -1.56 4.77 9.21
CA PHE A 6 -1.34 4.39 10.59
C PHE A 6 -2.35 5.10 11.49
N GLY A 7 -2.92 4.37 12.43
CA GLY A 7 -3.79 4.92 13.47
C GLY A 7 -3.50 4.23 14.79
N ARG A 8 -3.42 5.00 15.87
CA ARG A 8 -3.24 4.49 17.22
C ARG A 8 -4.12 5.26 18.20
N ALA A 9 -4.81 4.51 19.04
CA ALA A 9 -5.49 5.04 20.22
C ALA A 9 -5.14 4.23 21.43
N GLU A 10 -5.11 4.90 22.57
CA GLU A 10 -4.79 4.29 23.86
C GLU A 10 -5.72 4.87 24.91
N VAL A 11 -6.37 3.99 25.65
CA VAL A 11 -7.19 4.38 26.82
C VAL A 11 -6.64 3.70 28.05
N ILE A 12 -6.34 4.51 29.04
CA ILE A 12 -5.85 4.07 30.35
C ILE A 12 -6.90 4.47 31.37
N THR A 13 -7.47 3.47 32.02
CA THR A 13 -8.31 3.65 33.24
C THR A 13 -7.54 3.21 34.45
N LYS A 14 -8.13 3.36 35.64
CA LYS A 14 -7.50 2.89 36.91
C LYS A 14 -7.26 1.38 36.89
N ASP A 15 -8.11 0.65 36.18
CA ASP A 15 -8.20 -0.80 36.25
C ASP A 15 -7.70 -1.50 34.98
N ARG A 16 -7.61 -0.77 33.84
CA ARG A 16 -7.36 -1.38 32.54
C ARG A 16 -6.61 -0.43 31.62
N LYS A 17 -5.77 -1.00 30.75
CA LYS A 17 -5.17 -0.30 29.61
C LYS A 17 -5.52 -1.02 28.32
N ILE A 18 -6.02 -0.28 27.34
CA ILE A 18 -6.32 -0.78 25.99
C ILE A 18 -5.54 0.06 25.00
N THR A 19 -4.79 -0.60 24.13
CA THR A 19 -4.12 0.04 23.00
C THR A 19 -4.60 -0.61 21.73
N VAL A 20 -5.01 0.20 20.76
CA VAL A 20 -5.41 -0.23 19.42
C VAL A 20 -4.48 0.43 18.41
N GLU A 21 -3.82 -0.37 17.59
CA GLU A 21 -2.95 0.09 16.50
C GLU A 21 -3.44 -0.49 15.18
N LEU A 22 -3.52 0.37 14.16
CA LEU A 22 -3.91 0.05 12.80
C LEU A 22 -2.76 0.37 11.86
N LYS A 23 -2.38 -0.57 11.00
CA LYS A 23 -1.40 -0.36 9.93
C LYS A 23 -1.96 -0.91 8.64
N SER A 24 -1.84 -0.17 7.53
CA SER A 24 -2.25 -0.66 6.23
C SER A 24 -1.14 -0.59 5.21
N VAL A 25 -1.21 -1.54 4.27
CA VAL A 25 -0.41 -1.57 3.05
C VAL A 25 -1.32 -1.76 1.85
N ASN A 26 -0.80 -1.41 0.67
CA ASN A 26 -1.53 -1.58 -0.57
C ASN A 26 -1.96 -3.05 -0.76
N HIS A 27 -3.25 -3.26 -1.02
CA HIS A 27 -3.80 -4.55 -1.38
C HIS A 27 -5.08 -4.38 -2.22
N ARG A 28 -5.30 -5.32 -3.16
CA ARG A 28 -6.43 -5.25 -4.11
C ARG A 28 -7.79 -5.31 -3.44
N TYR A 29 -7.92 -6.08 -2.36
CA TYR A 29 -9.15 -6.30 -1.60
C TYR A 29 -8.95 -5.85 -0.16
N LEU A 30 -10.06 -5.68 0.59
CA LEU A 30 -9.99 -5.49 2.02
C LEU A 30 -9.62 -6.81 2.70
N ASP A 31 -8.43 -6.87 3.27
CA ASP A 31 -7.93 -7.98 4.08
C ASP A 31 -7.64 -7.47 5.49
N LEU A 32 -8.38 -7.96 6.47
CA LEU A 32 -8.28 -7.57 7.87
C LEU A 32 -7.63 -8.69 8.68
N SER A 33 -6.43 -8.45 9.16
CA SER A 33 -5.70 -9.33 10.09
C SER A 33 -5.78 -8.74 11.49
N ILE A 34 -6.53 -9.38 12.38
CA ILE A 34 -6.76 -8.89 13.74
C ILE A 34 -5.96 -9.76 14.72
N LYS A 35 -5.04 -9.14 15.43
CA LYS A 35 -4.24 -9.76 16.49
C LYS A 35 -4.66 -9.17 17.82
N MET A 36 -5.20 -10.03 18.69
CA MET A 36 -5.72 -9.66 20.00
C MET A 36 -5.54 -10.78 21.01
N PRO A 37 -5.59 -10.50 22.33
CA PRO A 37 -5.62 -11.53 23.37
C PRO A 37 -6.80 -12.48 23.21
N ARG A 38 -6.62 -13.76 23.55
CA ARG A 38 -7.65 -14.82 23.40
C ARG A 38 -8.97 -14.45 24.09
N LYS A 39 -8.92 -13.77 25.22
CA LYS A 39 -10.10 -13.32 25.96
C LYS A 39 -10.97 -12.29 25.25
N LEU A 40 -10.49 -11.66 24.18
CA LEU A 40 -11.26 -10.75 23.33
C LEU A 40 -11.73 -11.39 22.02
N GLY A 41 -11.43 -12.68 21.79
CA GLY A 41 -11.70 -13.38 20.53
C GLY A 41 -13.15 -13.35 20.07
N PHE A 42 -14.10 -13.35 20.99
CA PHE A 42 -15.54 -13.25 20.70
C PHE A 42 -15.93 -11.90 20.06
N LEU A 43 -15.15 -10.83 20.25
CA LEU A 43 -15.38 -9.49 19.70
C LEU A 43 -14.90 -9.34 18.24
N GLU A 44 -14.22 -10.34 17.67
CA GLU A 44 -13.64 -10.23 16.32
C GLU A 44 -14.68 -9.84 15.26
N GLY A 45 -15.88 -10.40 15.33
CA GLY A 45 -16.98 -10.09 14.40
C GLY A 45 -17.42 -8.62 14.48
N ALA A 46 -17.57 -8.10 15.70
CA ALA A 46 -17.97 -6.72 15.95
C ALA A 46 -16.87 -5.74 15.47
N ILE A 47 -15.60 -6.04 15.77
CA ILE A 47 -14.45 -5.27 15.32
C ILE A 47 -14.40 -5.21 13.78
N ARG A 48 -14.53 -6.36 13.09
CA ARG A 48 -14.57 -6.43 11.63
C ARG A 48 -15.69 -5.58 11.02
N ASN A 49 -16.87 -5.64 11.60
CA ASN A 49 -18.01 -4.86 11.13
C ASN A 49 -17.79 -3.36 11.29
N LEU A 50 -17.28 -2.93 12.45
CA LEU A 50 -16.93 -1.52 12.67
C LEU A 50 -15.87 -1.04 11.68
N MET A 51 -14.80 -1.80 11.47
CA MET A 51 -13.72 -1.41 10.57
C MET A 51 -14.15 -1.27 9.12
N LYS A 52 -15.09 -2.11 8.64
CA LYS A 52 -15.65 -2.00 7.28
C LYS A 52 -16.37 -0.68 7.02
N THR A 53 -16.79 0.05 8.05
CA THR A 53 -17.41 1.37 7.88
C THR A 53 -16.39 2.47 7.58
N TYR A 54 -15.12 2.26 7.94
CA TYR A 54 -14.04 3.24 7.75
C TYR A 54 -13.14 2.94 6.55
N MET A 55 -13.13 1.69 6.06
CA MET A 55 -12.22 1.26 5.00
C MET A 55 -12.87 0.22 4.09
N GLN A 56 -12.65 0.38 2.77
CA GLN A 56 -13.21 -0.49 1.74
C GLN A 56 -12.15 -1.35 1.07
N ARG A 57 -10.86 -1.00 1.19
CA ARG A 57 -9.77 -1.63 0.46
C ARG A 57 -8.45 -1.54 1.24
N GLY A 58 -7.50 -2.45 0.93
CA GLY A 58 -6.19 -2.50 1.56
C GLY A 58 -6.04 -3.70 2.50
N LYS A 59 -4.80 -4.11 2.77
CA LYS A 59 -4.51 -5.07 3.83
C LYS A 59 -4.23 -4.28 5.10
N VAL A 60 -5.02 -4.52 6.14
CA VAL A 60 -4.97 -3.80 7.42
C VAL A 60 -4.65 -4.78 8.54
N ASP A 61 -3.51 -4.58 9.17
CA ASP A 61 -3.14 -5.27 10.40
C ASP A 61 -3.61 -4.46 11.60
N VAL A 62 -4.38 -5.10 12.45
CA VAL A 62 -4.96 -4.55 13.69
C VAL A 62 -4.30 -5.24 14.86
N PHE A 63 -3.70 -4.46 15.74
CA PHE A 63 -3.09 -4.95 16.98
C PHE A 63 -3.88 -4.38 18.15
N ILE A 64 -4.47 -5.24 18.94
CA ILE A 64 -5.19 -4.87 20.15
C ILE A 64 -4.44 -5.45 21.34
N THR A 65 -3.99 -4.58 22.23
CA THR A 65 -3.37 -4.96 23.50
C THR A 65 -4.34 -4.59 24.62
N TYR A 66 -4.55 -5.52 25.54
CA TYR A 66 -5.39 -5.35 26.71
C TYR A 66 -4.60 -5.76 27.96
N GLU A 67 -4.40 -4.83 28.84
CA GLU A 67 -3.78 -5.03 30.15
C GLU A 67 -4.82 -4.76 31.24
N ASP A 68 -4.96 -5.70 32.16
CA ASP A 68 -5.88 -5.62 33.29
C ASP A 68 -5.07 -5.41 34.55
N TYR A 69 -5.30 -4.30 35.24
CA TYR A 69 -4.61 -3.95 36.49
C TYR A 69 -5.46 -4.28 37.72
N THR A 70 -6.69 -4.74 37.51
CA THR A 70 -7.46 -5.30 38.61
C THR A 70 -6.72 -6.53 39.11
N LEU A 71 -6.33 -6.50 40.37
CA LEU A 71 -5.76 -7.63 41.10
C LEU A 71 -6.84 -8.72 41.30
N SER A 72 -7.52 -9.12 40.26
CA SER A 72 -8.28 -10.37 40.29
C SER A 72 -7.27 -11.51 40.21
N CYS A 73 -6.63 -11.81 41.32
CA CYS A 73 -6.17 -13.18 41.53
C CYS A 73 -7.34 -14.07 41.18
N GLY A 74 -7.24 -14.79 40.07
CA GLY A 74 -8.28 -15.76 39.73
C GLY A 74 -8.67 -16.55 40.96
N ALA A 75 -9.93 -16.72 41.24
CA ALA A 75 -10.35 -17.47 42.41
C ALA A 75 -9.80 -18.90 42.26
N LEU A 76 -8.98 -19.29 43.24
CA LEU A 76 -8.46 -20.65 43.24
C LEU A 76 -9.62 -21.57 43.61
N LYS A 77 -10.03 -22.43 42.67
CA LYS A 77 -11.10 -23.42 42.88
C LYS A 77 -10.49 -24.76 43.22
N TYR A 78 -10.93 -25.29 44.35
CA TYR A 78 -10.57 -26.63 44.79
C TYR A 78 -11.64 -27.63 44.39
N ASN A 79 -11.27 -28.59 43.52
CA ASN A 79 -12.12 -29.69 43.11
C ASN A 79 -11.99 -30.85 44.13
N LYS A 80 -12.81 -30.83 45.14
CA LYS A 80 -12.81 -31.81 46.24
C LYS A 80 -13.16 -33.23 45.73
N GLU A 81 -14.06 -33.34 44.79
CA GLU A 81 -14.54 -34.64 44.24
C GLU A 81 -13.38 -35.32 43.52
N LEU A 82 -12.76 -34.64 42.60
CA LEU A 82 -11.60 -35.16 41.84
C LEU A 82 -10.41 -35.47 42.74
N ALA A 83 -10.11 -34.64 43.74
CA ALA A 83 -9.08 -34.91 44.73
C ALA A 83 -9.36 -36.19 45.54
N SER A 84 -10.61 -36.44 45.87
CA SER A 84 -11.05 -37.67 46.56
C SER A 84 -10.87 -38.90 45.71
N GLU A 85 -11.21 -38.81 44.41
CA GLU A 85 -10.97 -39.90 43.43
C GLU A 85 -9.49 -40.23 43.30
N TYR A 86 -8.63 -39.23 43.15
CA TYR A 86 -7.18 -39.43 43.08
C TYR A 86 -6.69 -40.16 44.33
N MET A 87 -7.11 -39.74 45.50
CA MET A 87 -6.69 -40.37 46.75
C MET A 87 -7.22 -41.79 46.92
N ALA A 88 -8.41 -42.09 46.41
CA ALA A 88 -9.00 -43.46 46.41
C ALA A 88 -8.16 -44.43 45.53
N TYR A 89 -7.84 -44.00 44.29
CA TYR A 89 -7.04 -44.81 43.39
C TYR A 89 -5.58 -44.96 43.87
N ILE A 90 -4.97 -43.94 44.45
CA ILE A 90 -3.63 -44.06 45.00
C ILE A 90 -3.57 -45.05 46.19
N ARG A 91 -4.62 -45.08 47.06
CA ARG A 91 -4.70 -46.10 48.11
C ARG A 91 -4.85 -47.49 47.53
N GLN A 92 -5.73 -47.66 46.54
CA GLN A 92 -5.89 -48.95 45.88
C GLN A 92 -4.58 -49.43 45.22
N MET A 93 -3.86 -48.57 44.50
CA MET A 93 -2.58 -48.91 43.95
C MET A 93 -1.53 -49.30 45.01
N ALA A 94 -1.51 -48.56 46.14
CA ALA A 94 -0.57 -48.87 47.23
C ALA A 94 -0.83 -50.27 47.81
N GLU A 95 -2.11 -50.60 48.01
CA GLU A 95 -2.54 -51.93 48.49
C GLU A 95 -2.23 -53.04 47.48
N GLU A 96 -2.55 -52.84 46.21
CA GLU A 96 -2.41 -53.80 45.12
C GLU A 96 -0.94 -54.17 44.82
N PHE A 97 -0.05 -53.17 44.90
CA PHE A 97 1.37 -53.33 44.57
C PHE A 97 2.28 -53.41 45.82
N GLY A 98 1.69 -53.31 47.01
CA GLY A 98 2.47 -53.37 48.27
C GLY A 98 3.48 -52.26 48.46
N ILE A 99 3.17 -51.07 47.97
CA ILE A 99 4.01 -49.86 48.07
C ILE A 99 3.38 -48.88 49.07
N GLU A 100 4.23 -48.03 49.66
CA GLU A 100 3.76 -47.01 50.60
C GLU A 100 3.08 -45.84 49.88
N ASN A 101 1.96 -45.35 50.42
CA ASN A 101 1.33 -44.13 49.94
C ASN A 101 2.02 -42.92 50.58
N ASP A 102 2.85 -42.21 49.78
CA ASP A 102 3.62 -41.05 50.22
C ASP A 102 2.99 -39.70 49.81
N VAL A 103 1.74 -39.70 49.27
CA VAL A 103 1.09 -38.49 48.77
C VAL A 103 0.79 -37.52 49.89
N LYS A 104 1.44 -36.36 49.83
CA LYS A 104 1.22 -35.24 50.75
C LYS A 104 0.28 -34.23 50.10
N ALA A 105 -0.35 -33.38 50.90
CA ALA A 105 -1.27 -32.33 50.38
C ALA A 105 -0.66 -31.46 49.28
N GLY A 106 0.64 -31.13 49.38
CA GLY A 106 1.36 -30.37 48.34
C GLY A 106 1.58 -31.14 47.02
N ALA A 107 1.59 -32.47 47.06
CA ALA A 107 1.61 -33.30 45.86
C ALA A 107 0.21 -33.36 45.23
N LEU A 108 -0.81 -33.62 46.04
CA LEU A 108 -2.21 -33.69 45.60
C LEU A 108 -2.67 -32.37 44.96
N SER A 109 -2.25 -31.22 45.48
CA SER A 109 -2.58 -29.90 44.94
C SER A 109 -2.02 -29.66 43.51
N ARG A 110 -1.03 -30.43 43.09
CA ARG A 110 -0.41 -30.36 41.72
C ARG A 110 -0.99 -31.33 40.73
N TYR A 111 -1.88 -32.22 41.19
CA TYR A 111 -2.54 -33.13 40.26
C TYR A 111 -3.47 -32.36 39.32
N PRO A 112 -3.61 -32.79 38.06
CA PRO A 112 -4.45 -32.11 37.06
C PRO A 112 -5.84 -31.82 37.62
N ASP A 113 -6.30 -30.59 37.43
CA ASP A 113 -7.66 -30.12 37.76
C ASP A 113 -8.10 -30.20 39.24
N VAL A 114 -7.20 -30.56 40.15
CA VAL A 114 -7.45 -30.53 41.60
C VAL A 114 -7.51 -29.08 42.12
N LEU A 115 -6.59 -28.24 41.67
CA LEU A 115 -6.62 -26.79 41.91
C LEU A 115 -6.59 -26.09 40.55
N THR A 116 -7.65 -25.39 40.19
CA THR A 116 -7.78 -24.62 38.96
C THR A 116 -7.91 -23.13 39.32
N MET A 117 -7.29 -22.26 38.52
CA MET A 117 -7.60 -20.83 38.57
C MET A 117 -8.84 -20.59 37.73
N GLU A 118 -9.94 -20.18 38.34
CA GLU A 118 -11.11 -19.70 37.59
C GLU A 118 -10.82 -18.26 37.14
N GLU A 119 -10.71 -18.07 35.85
CA GLU A 119 -10.78 -16.72 35.27
C GLU A 119 -12.23 -16.22 35.45
N GLN A 120 -12.40 -15.04 36.04
CA GLN A 120 -13.72 -14.42 36.12
C GLN A 120 -14.24 -14.22 34.70
N SER A 121 -15.44 -14.70 34.41
CA SER A 121 -16.13 -14.42 33.16
C SER A 121 -16.38 -12.92 33.11
N VAL A 122 -15.68 -12.25 32.23
CA VAL A 122 -15.88 -10.82 31.96
C VAL A 122 -17.11 -10.69 31.05
N ASP A 123 -17.99 -9.75 31.37
CA ASP A 123 -19.18 -9.48 30.58
C ASP A 123 -18.75 -8.99 29.18
N GLU A 124 -19.27 -9.67 28.16
CA GLU A 124 -18.95 -9.36 26.75
C GLU A 124 -19.38 -7.94 26.38
N GLU A 125 -20.53 -7.49 26.88
CA GLU A 125 -21.04 -6.14 26.62
C GLU A 125 -20.16 -5.06 27.29
N GLU A 126 -19.70 -5.34 28.51
CA GLU A 126 -18.77 -4.42 29.21
C GLU A 126 -17.44 -4.29 28.47
N LEU A 127 -16.85 -5.41 28.01
CA LEU A 127 -15.61 -5.39 27.25
C LEU A 127 -15.74 -4.65 25.90
N TRP A 128 -16.85 -4.86 25.21
CA TRP A 128 -17.14 -4.13 23.98
C TRP A 128 -17.26 -2.63 24.23
N ALA A 129 -18.02 -2.21 25.22
CA ALA A 129 -18.21 -0.80 25.58
C ALA A 129 -16.87 -0.07 25.86
N VAL A 130 -15.89 -0.77 26.46
CA VAL A 130 -14.57 -0.21 26.74
C VAL A 130 -13.67 -0.22 25.50
N LEU A 131 -13.78 -1.21 24.61
CA LEU A 131 -12.96 -1.34 23.41
C LEU A 131 -13.45 -0.44 22.25
N GLU A 132 -14.77 -0.24 22.12
CA GLU A 132 -15.36 0.47 20.99
C GLU A 132 -14.83 1.90 20.85
N GLY A 133 -14.69 2.63 21.95
CA GLY A 133 -14.19 4.00 21.96
C GLY A 133 -12.79 4.12 21.36
N PRO A 134 -11.78 3.45 21.92
CA PRO A 134 -10.42 3.43 21.38
C PRO A 134 -10.33 2.91 19.95
N LEU A 135 -11.16 1.92 19.58
CA LEU A 135 -11.20 1.37 18.21
C LEU A 135 -11.70 2.42 17.21
N ARG A 136 -12.78 3.14 17.54
CA ARG A 136 -13.28 4.25 16.71
C ARG A 136 -12.24 5.36 16.56
N GLU A 137 -11.63 5.78 17.66
CA GLU A 137 -10.60 6.81 17.65
C GLU A 137 -9.39 6.40 16.79
N ALA A 138 -8.95 5.14 16.90
CA ALA A 138 -7.86 4.61 16.07
C ALA A 138 -8.25 4.59 14.58
N CYS A 139 -9.49 4.20 14.25
CA CYS A 139 -10.01 4.23 12.88
C CYS A 139 -10.11 5.65 12.32
N GLU A 140 -10.53 6.62 13.11
CA GLU A 140 -10.59 8.03 12.70
C GLU A 140 -9.19 8.61 12.43
N LYS A 141 -8.24 8.38 13.34
CA LYS A 141 -6.84 8.78 13.14
C LYS A 141 -6.22 8.10 11.92
N PHE A 142 -6.54 6.84 11.70
CA PHE A 142 -6.12 6.09 10.52
C PHE A 142 -6.69 6.70 9.22
N ALA A 143 -7.98 7.03 9.19
CA ALA A 143 -8.61 7.67 8.05
C ALA A 143 -8.00 9.05 7.75
N GLN A 144 -7.78 9.87 8.78
CA GLN A 144 -7.12 11.18 8.65
C GLN A 144 -5.67 11.06 8.17
N ALA A 145 -4.92 10.04 8.63
CA ALA A 145 -3.57 9.80 8.16
C ALA A 145 -3.55 9.47 6.66
N ARG A 146 -4.48 8.62 6.20
CA ARG A 146 -4.63 8.26 4.78
C ARG A 146 -5.05 9.44 3.91
N GLU A 147 -5.87 10.34 4.42
CA GLU A 147 -6.25 11.57 3.70
C GLU A 147 -5.06 12.51 3.55
N ARG A 148 -4.32 12.77 4.63
CA ARG A 148 -3.11 13.60 4.58
C ARG A 148 -2.05 13.03 3.65
N GLU A 149 -1.78 11.74 3.73
CA GLU A 149 -0.84 11.07 2.85
C GLU A 149 -1.30 11.12 1.39
N GLY A 150 -2.60 10.91 1.15
CA GLY A 150 -3.19 11.04 -0.18
C GLY A 150 -3.03 12.43 -0.79
N GLU A 151 -3.15 13.49 0.01
CA GLU A 151 -2.93 14.86 -0.45
C GLU A 151 -1.44 15.14 -0.77
N HIS A 152 -0.52 14.60 0.03
CA HIS A 152 0.90 14.67 -0.28
C HIS A 152 1.25 13.95 -1.58
N LEU A 153 0.73 12.74 -1.79
CA LEU A 153 0.91 11.98 -3.03
C LEU A 153 0.34 12.71 -4.25
N LYS A 154 -0.84 13.33 -4.11
CA LYS A 154 -1.46 14.14 -5.15
C LYS A 154 -0.56 15.30 -5.57
N ASN A 155 -0.06 16.08 -4.61
CA ASN A 155 0.80 17.24 -4.88
C ASN A 155 2.13 16.83 -5.53
N ASP A 156 2.74 15.74 -5.07
CA ASP A 156 3.95 15.22 -5.69
C ASP A 156 3.71 14.73 -7.12
N LEU A 157 2.58 14.05 -7.38
CA LEU A 157 2.19 13.65 -8.74
C LEU A 157 1.95 14.84 -9.65
N ILE A 158 1.29 15.90 -9.18
CA ILE A 158 1.08 17.13 -9.97
C ILE A 158 2.42 17.74 -10.36
N THR A 159 3.36 17.87 -9.41
CA THR A 159 4.71 18.39 -9.68
C THR A 159 5.46 17.54 -10.72
N LYS A 160 5.38 16.21 -10.62
CA LYS A 160 5.99 15.30 -11.60
C LYS A 160 5.36 15.42 -12.99
N LEU A 161 4.03 15.57 -13.05
CA LEU A 161 3.30 15.77 -14.31
C LEU A 161 3.66 17.12 -14.97
N GLU A 162 3.93 18.17 -14.19
CA GLU A 162 4.42 19.45 -14.69
C GLU A 162 5.83 19.33 -15.27
N ALA A 163 6.72 18.62 -14.56
CA ALA A 163 8.06 18.36 -15.07
C ALA A 163 8.07 17.49 -16.34
N LEU A 164 7.11 16.56 -16.47
CA LEU A 164 6.89 15.80 -17.71
C LEU A 164 6.44 16.70 -18.87
N ASP A 165 5.47 17.58 -18.62
CA ASP A 165 4.95 18.53 -19.61
C ASP A 165 6.05 19.41 -20.18
N GLU A 166 6.96 19.89 -19.31
CA GLU A 166 8.14 20.65 -19.72
C GLU A 166 9.10 19.85 -20.62
N LYS A 167 9.29 18.56 -20.32
CA LYS A 167 10.12 17.68 -21.17
C LYS A 167 9.48 17.42 -22.53
N VAL A 168 8.16 17.34 -22.61
CA VAL A 168 7.44 17.23 -23.89
C VAL A 168 7.63 18.49 -24.72
N ASN A 169 7.54 19.69 -24.10
CA ASN A 169 7.85 20.96 -24.77
C ASN A 169 9.28 20.97 -25.34
N GLN A 170 10.27 20.46 -24.60
CA GLN A 170 11.65 20.37 -25.08
C GLN A 170 11.78 19.47 -26.32
N VAL A 171 11.00 18.39 -26.42
CA VAL A 171 10.93 17.56 -27.65
C VAL A 171 10.37 18.37 -28.82
N GLU A 172 9.28 19.11 -28.60
CA GLU A 172 8.66 19.96 -29.64
C GLU A 172 9.60 21.05 -30.13
N GLU A 173 10.29 21.74 -29.22
CA GLU A 173 11.27 22.77 -29.56
C GLU A 173 12.49 22.22 -30.33
N ARG A 174 12.93 21.00 -29.98
CA ARG A 174 14.09 20.36 -30.58
C ARG A 174 13.81 19.77 -31.96
N SER A 175 12.60 19.26 -32.19
CA SER A 175 12.23 18.55 -33.44
C SER A 175 12.54 19.33 -34.72
N PRO A 176 12.16 20.61 -34.87
CA PRO A 176 12.49 21.37 -36.09
C PRO A 176 14.01 21.55 -36.29
N LEU A 177 14.76 21.74 -35.20
CA LEU A 177 16.22 21.90 -35.27
C LEU A 177 16.95 20.64 -35.79
N VAL A 178 16.35 19.45 -35.53
CA VAL A 178 16.89 18.18 -36.06
C VAL A 178 16.67 18.11 -37.59
N VAL A 179 15.53 18.58 -38.10
CA VAL A 179 15.26 18.64 -39.55
C VAL A 179 16.22 19.61 -40.24
N ASP A 180 16.42 20.80 -39.65
CA ASP A 180 17.35 21.79 -40.19
C ASP A 180 18.79 21.27 -40.24
N SER A 181 19.26 20.66 -39.13
CA SER A 181 20.61 20.05 -39.07
C SER A 181 20.76 18.88 -40.06
N TYR A 182 19.71 18.11 -40.32
CA TYR A 182 19.73 17.06 -41.31
C TYR A 182 19.89 17.65 -42.72
N ARG A 183 19.12 18.69 -43.04
CA ARG A 183 19.18 19.40 -44.31
C ARG A 183 20.60 19.94 -44.57
N GLU A 184 21.18 20.65 -43.62
CA GLU A 184 22.57 21.20 -43.75
C GLU A 184 23.61 20.10 -44.00
N LYS A 185 23.51 18.97 -43.25
CA LYS A 185 24.41 17.81 -43.47
C LYS A 185 24.23 17.14 -44.82
N LEU A 186 23.01 17.06 -45.30
CA LEU A 186 22.71 16.49 -46.59
C LEU A 186 23.25 17.36 -47.73
N GLU A 187 23.03 18.66 -47.67
CA GLU A 187 23.59 19.65 -48.61
C GLU A 187 25.11 19.60 -48.63
N ALA A 188 25.77 19.60 -47.46
CA ALA A 188 27.22 19.49 -47.35
C ALA A 188 27.76 18.17 -47.94
N LYS A 189 27.06 17.03 -47.68
CA LYS A 189 27.46 15.72 -48.19
C LYS A 189 27.32 15.61 -49.70
N VAL A 190 26.25 16.19 -50.25
CA VAL A 190 26.02 16.29 -51.70
C VAL A 190 27.15 17.09 -52.36
N HIS A 191 27.51 18.23 -51.80
CA HIS A 191 28.57 19.06 -52.32
C HIS A 191 29.95 18.34 -52.30
N GLU A 192 30.24 17.59 -51.20
CA GLU A 192 31.48 16.81 -51.07
C GLU A 192 31.59 15.69 -52.13
N LEU A 193 30.49 15.03 -52.43
CA LEU A 193 30.47 13.83 -53.30
C LEU A 193 30.42 14.12 -54.78
N LEU A 194 29.89 15.26 -55.19
CA LEU A 194 29.52 15.53 -56.59
C LEU A 194 30.38 16.65 -57.25
N GLU A 195 31.38 17.17 -56.54
CA GLU A 195 32.37 18.21 -56.98
C GLU A 195 31.72 19.37 -57.76
N ASP A 196 31.32 19.18 -59.02
CA ASP A 196 30.74 20.21 -59.88
C ASP A 196 29.37 19.82 -60.50
N SER A 197 28.79 18.69 -60.13
CA SER A 197 27.47 18.31 -60.67
C SER A 197 26.34 18.89 -59.83
N GLN A 198 25.51 19.73 -60.42
CA GLN A 198 24.34 20.30 -59.76
C GLN A 198 23.28 19.21 -59.53
N ILE A 199 22.98 18.89 -58.26
CA ILE A 199 21.75 18.22 -57.89
C ILE A 199 20.65 19.27 -57.85
N GLU A 200 19.49 18.92 -58.44
CA GLU A 200 18.30 19.78 -58.34
C GLU A 200 17.89 19.93 -56.89
N ASP A 201 17.68 21.16 -56.42
CA ASP A 201 17.21 21.48 -55.04
C ASP A 201 15.92 20.73 -54.69
N SER A 202 15.10 20.39 -55.70
CA SER A 202 13.90 19.58 -55.60
C SER A 202 14.14 18.19 -55.00
N ARG A 203 15.30 17.56 -55.28
CA ARG A 203 15.65 16.22 -54.78
C ARG A 203 16.08 16.29 -53.30
N ILE A 204 16.84 17.33 -52.93
CA ILE A 204 17.23 17.58 -51.55
C ILE A 204 15.96 17.86 -50.72
N ALA A 205 15.06 18.71 -51.21
CA ALA A 205 13.79 19.01 -50.55
C ALA A 205 12.91 17.77 -50.37
N ALA A 206 12.82 16.91 -51.35
CA ALA A 206 12.05 15.67 -51.25
C ALA A 206 12.62 14.72 -50.16
N GLU A 207 13.94 14.58 -50.06
CA GLU A 207 14.58 13.73 -49.05
C GLU A 207 14.39 14.32 -47.63
N VAL A 208 14.50 15.64 -47.49
CA VAL A 208 14.24 16.35 -46.19
C VAL A 208 12.79 16.15 -45.74
N ILE A 209 11.83 16.21 -46.66
CA ILE A 209 10.40 15.95 -46.36
C ILE A 209 10.21 14.49 -45.89
N LEU A 210 10.76 13.52 -46.58
CA LEU A 210 10.66 12.10 -46.19
C LEU A 210 11.33 11.86 -44.80
N PHE A 211 12.46 12.50 -44.56
CA PHE A 211 13.10 12.44 -43.25
C PHE A 211 12.26 13.08 -42.13
N SER A 212 11.70 14.28 -42.40
CA SER A 212 10.82 14.99 -41.49
C SER A 212 9.60 14.15 -41.10
N ASP A 213 8.93 13.55 -42.06
CA ASP A 213 7.77 12.66 -41.83
C ASP A 213 8.16 11.47 -40.96
N LYS A 214 9.33 10.88 -41.19
CA LYS A 214 9.82 9.72 -40.45
C LYS A 214 10.07 10.02 -38.97
N ILE A 215 10.59 11.22 -38.63
CA ILE A 215 10.95 11.63 -37.29
C ILE A 215 9.86 12.47 -36.60
N CYS A 216 8.74 12.74 -37.30
CA CYS A 216 7.65 13.55 -36.77
C CYS A 216 7.09 12.95 -35.48
N ASN A 217 7.05 13.72 -34.41
CA ASN A 217 6.57 13.36 -33.10
C ASN A 217 5.32 14.14 -32.67
N ASP A 218 4.73 14.91 -33.57
CA ASP A 218 3.63 15.85 -33.25
C ASP A 218 2.42 15.13 -32.66
N GLU A 219 2.09 13.95 -33.16
CA GLU A 219 0.96 13.16 -32.66
C GLU A 219 1.23 12.66 -31.24
N GLU A 220 2.43 12.16 -30.98
CA GLU A 220 2.86 11.65 -29.69
C GLU A 220 2.94 12.74 -28.63
N THR A 221 3.47 13.93 -28.98
CA THR A 221 3.57 15.06 -28.04
C THR A 221 2.17 15.61 -27.70
N VAL A 222 1.28 15.78 -28.67
CA VAL A 222 -0.11 16.20 -28.44
C VAL A 222 -0.85 15.18 -27.55
N ARG A 223 -0.65 13.88 -27.80
CA ARG A 223 -1.24 12.83 -26.94
C ARG A 223 -0.67 12.86 -25.53
N LEU A 224 0.65 13.03 -25.36
CA LEU A 224 1.26 13.16 -24.04
C LEU A 224 0.71 14.35 -23.27
N HIS A 225 0.61 15.53 -23.88
CA HIS A 225 -0.02 16.70 -23.26
C HIS A 225 -1.47 16.42 -22.85
N SER A 226 -2.25 15.78 -23.72
CA SER A 226 -3.63 15.40 -23.44
C SER A 226 -3.74 14.44 -22.24
N HIS A 227 -2.85 13.44 -22.18
CA HIS A 227 -2.81 12.46 -21.09
C HIS A 227 -2.38 13.11 -19.77
N ILE A 228 -1.36 13.99 -19.78
CA ILE A 228 -0.92 14.75 -18.61
C ILE A 228 -2.07 15.59 -18.05
N GLN A 229 -2.76 16.35 -18.89
CA GLN A 229 -3.92 17.15 -18.48
C GLN A 229 -5.10 16.29 -18.01
N GLY A 230 -5.32 15.15 -18.66
CA GLY A 230 -6.31 14.17 -18.24
C GLY A 230 -6.02 13.60 -16.85
N MET A 231 -4.76 13.25 -16.58
CA MET A 231 -4.31 12.75 -15.29
C MET A 231 -4.43 13.79 -14.18
N LYS A 232 -4.04 15.05 -14.44
CA LYS A 232 -4.23 16.19 -13.51
C LYS A 232 -5.70 16.35 -13.12
N ARG A 233 -6.62 16.27 -14.08
CA ARG A 233 -8.08 16.35 -13.81
C ARG A 233 -8.58 15.18 -12.98
N MET A 234 -8.14 13.95 -13.28
CA MET A 234 -8.53 12.76 -12.50
C MET A 234 -8.07 12.83 -11.05
N LEU A 235 -6.92 13.45 -10.76
CA LEU A 235 -6.42 13.64 -9.39
C LEU A 235 -7.33 14.59 -8.56
N GLU A 236 -8.24 15.34 -9.19
CA GLU A 236 -9.26 16.13 -8.50
C GLU A 236 -10.55 15.34 -8.21
N GLU A 237 -10.73 14.16 -8.83
CA GLU A 237 -11.89 13.30 -8.58
C GLU A 237 -11.79 12.64 -7.20
N LYS A 238 -12.94 12.34 -6.58
CA LYS A 238 -12.99 11.85 -5.19
C LYS A 238 -12.96 10.35 -5.03
N GLU A 239 -13.21 9.56 -6.07
CA GLU A 239 -13.39 8.10 -5.92
C GLU A 239 -12.81 7.28 -7.09
N GLY A 240 -12.19 6.15 -6.74
CA GLY A 240 -11.91 5.05 -7.68
C GLY A 240 -10.94 5.34 -8.81
N ILE A 241 -10.04 6.31 -8.64
CA ILE A 241 -9.19 6.83 -9.73
C ILE A 241 -7.97 5.96 -10.06
N GLY A 242 -7.50 5.13 -9.14
CA GLY A 242 -6.21 4.43 -9.27
C GLY A 242 -6.07 3.60 -10.56
N ARG A 243 -7.13 2.87 -10.99
CA ARG A 243 -7.07 2.10 -12.24
C ARG A 243 -7.05 2.98 -13.49
N LYS A 244 -7.79 4.09 -13.47
CA LYS A 244 -7.82 5.03 -14.60
C LYS A 244 -6.45 5.70 -14.76
N LEU A 245 -5.83 6.09 -13.63
CA LEU A 245 -4.49 6.66 -13.59
C LEU A 245 -3.42 5.66 -14.09
N ASP A 246 -3.46 4.39 -13.66
CA ASP A 246 -2.52 3.36 -14.16
C ASP A 246 -2.65 3.15 -15.66
N PHE A 247 -3.88 3.10 -16.19
CA PHE A 247 -4.12 3.01 -17.62
C PHE A 247 -3.54 4.22 -18.37
N MET A 248 -3.77 5.44 -17.85
CA MET A 248 -3.23 6.65 -18.45
C MET A 248 -1.69 6.67 -18.45
N ALA A 249 -1.06 6.23 -17.37
CA ALA A 249 0.40 6.10 -17.30
C ALA A 249 0.95 5.09 -18.32
N GLN A 250 0.22 3.99 -18.60
CA GLN A 250 0.59 3.04 -19.63
C GLN A 250 0.52 3.65 -21.04
N GLU A 251 -0.52 4.44 -21.34
CA GLU A 251 -0.62 5.15 -22.62
C GLU A 251 0.51 6.18 -22.75
N MET A 252 0.80 6.97 -21.71
CA MET A 252 1.93 7.91 -21.71
C MET A 252 3.26 7.21 -21.98
N ASN A 253 3.49 6.04 -21.37
CA ASN A 253 4.70 5.24 -21.63
C ASN A 253 4.76 4.73 -23.07
N ARG A 254 3.63 4.42 -23.67
CA ARG A 254 3.54 4.03 -25.07
C ARG A 254 3.93 5.18 -26.00
N GLU A 255 3.42 6.39 -25.78
CA GLU A 255 3.79 7.56 -26.58
C GLU A 255 5.28 7.90 -26.41
N ALA A 256 5.82 7.88 -25.19
CA ALA A 256 7.24 8.09 -24.95
C ALA A 256 8.14 7.03 -25.64
N ASN A 257 7.69 5.76 -25.73
CA ASN A 257 8.39 4.73 -26.48
C ASN A 257 8.39 5.02 -27.99
N THR A 258 7.30 5.55 -28.53
CA THR A 258 7.20 5.90 -29.94
C THR A 258 8.14 7.05 -30.28
N ILE A 259 8.18 8.10 -29.46
CA ILE A 259 9.15 9.21 -29.61
C ILE A 259 10.59 8.66 -29.63
N LEU A 260 10.93 7.78 -28.66
CA LEU A 260 12.27 7.18 -28.61
C LEU A 260 12.60 6.38 -29.88
N SER A 261 11.64 5.62 -30.39
CA SER A 261 11.84 4.77 -31.59
C SER A 261 11.95 5.56 -32.89
N LYS A 262 11.30 6.71 -32.98
CA LYS A 262 11.38 7.63 -34.14
C LYS A 262 12.62 8.53 -34.09
N SER A 263 13.22 8.70 -32.90
CA SER A 263 14.32 9.65 -32.71
C SER A 263 15.61 9.22 -33.42
N SER A 264 16.18 10.12 -34.18
CA SER A 264 17.53 10.05 -34.75
C SER A 264 18.51 11.04 -34.09
N ASP A 265 18.03 11.86 -33.16
CA ASP A 265 18.79 12.86 -32.41
C ASP A 265 19.05 12.38 -30.98
N LEU A 266 20.31 12.52 -30.53
CA LEU A 266 20.71 12.05 -29.21
C LEU A 266 20.00 12.83 -28.06
N VAL A 267 19.71 14.12 -28.28
CA VAL A 267 19.05 14.97 -27.28
C VAL A 267 17.60 14.50 -27.09
N ILE A 268 16.85 14.31 -28.19
CA ILE A 268 15.48 13.79 -28.14
C ILE A 268 15.45 12.39 -27.53
N SER A 269 16.40 11.52 -27.91
CA SER A 269 16.49 10.16 -27.33
C SER A 269 16.69 10.19 -25.82
N ASN A 270 17.56 11.06 -25.30
CA ASN A 270 17.77 11.22 -23.86
C ASN A 270 16.51 11.75 -23.15
N ILE A 271 15.85 12.75 -23.72
CA ILE A 271 14.59 13.28 -23.17
C ILE A 271 13.52 12.18 -23.15
N ALA A 272 13.42 11.37 -24.20
CA ALA A 272 12.43 10.27 -24.25
C ALA A 272 12.73 9.18 -23.21
N ILE A 273 14.00 8.88 -22.93
CA ILE A 273 14.39 7.95 -21.85
C ILE A 273 14.02 8.54 -20.48
N ASP A 274 14.26 9.82 -20.29
CA ASP A 274 13.88 10.53 -19.07
C ASP A 274 12.36 10.53 -18.89
N LEU A 275 11.58 10.83 -19.94
CA LEU A 275 10.12 10.76 -19.92
C LEU A 275 9.64 9.39 -19.45
N LYS A 276 10.18 8.31 -20.02
CA LYS A 276 9.85 6.95 -19.61
C LYS A 276 10.16 6.67 -18.14
N THR A 277 11.31 7.14 -17.67
CA THR A 277 11.74 6.96 -16.29
C THR A 277 10.80 7.68 -15.32
N GLU A 278 10.43 8.92 -15.62
CA GLU A 278 9.52 9.69 -14.77
C GLU A 278 8.07 9.12 -14.82
N ILE A 279 7.61 8.66 -15.98
CA ILE A 279 6.30 7.99 -16.12
C ILE A 279 6.25 6.73 -15.26
N GLU A 280 7.31 5.92 -15.21
CA GLU A 280 7.33 4.72 -14.36
C GLU A 280 7.32 5.08 -12.88
N LYS A 281 8.06 6.12 -12.44
CA LYS A 281 7.97 6.63 -11.06
C LYS A 281 6.56 7.11 -10.69
N ILE A 282 5.87 7.81 -11.60
CA ILE A 282 4.48 8.22 -11.44
C ILE A 282 3.60 6.98 -11.29
N ARG A 283 3.80 5.97 -12.11
CA ARG A 283 3.03 4.73 -12.08
C ARG A 283 3.19 3.96 -10.78
N GLU A 284 4.40 3.87 -10.24
CA GLU A 284 4.65 3.27 -8.93
C GLU A 284 3.90 3.99 -7.80
N GLN A 285 3.86 5.33 -7.84
CA GLN A 285 3.12 6.10 -6.84
C GLN A 285 1.60 5.96 -6.97
N ILE A 286 1.08 5.89 -8.19
CA ILE A 286 -0.36 5.67 -8.46
C ILE A 286 -0.84 4.37 -7.81
N GLN A 287 0.00 3.33 -7.71
CA GLN A 287 -0.36 2.08 -7.07
C GLN A 287 -0.73 2.25 -5.58
N ASN A 288 -0.32 3.35 -4.94
CA ASN A 288 -0.65 3.65 -3.55
C ASN A 288 -1.89 4.53 -3.40
N ILE A 289 -2.59 4.86 -4.48
CA ILE A 289 -3.79 5.71 -4.49
C ILE A 289 -5.06 4.85 -4.58
N GLU A 290 -6.02 5.17 -3.70
CA GLU A 290 -7.37 4.60 -3.68
C GLU A 290 -8.36 5.51 -4.37
#